data_636ecf8cf6f7a1c22a942e4acc9c1f9d
#
_entry.id   636ecf8cf6f7a1c22a942e4acc9c1f9d
#
_cell.length_a   1.000
_cell.length_b   1.000
_cell.length_c   1.000
_cell.angle_alpha   90.00
_cell.angle_beta   90.00
_cell.angle_gamma   90.00
#
_symmetry.space_group_name_H-M   'P 1'
#
loop_
_entity.id
_entity.type
_entity.pdbx_description
1 polymer ?
#
loop_
_entity_poly.entity_id
_entity_poly.type
_entity_poly.pdbx_seq_one_letter_code
_entity_poly.pdbx_strand_id
1 'polypeptide(L)'
;MSAVETGRKSPTLRLSRRLDRVFGISERGGSFERMWRDLKQGSLLEGFPEYVGYEARAVEIRLYNIGIIPGLLQAPEYAKVLAESAVRRGSITAEQGSERVQFLAERQAALARDRPPMVFVTMDESCIRRPIGGPAVMKRQLERLIAFAELPNTVLQVAPFEIGERRTFDLPVNILTLPDRSVICYAESQAQGHLEREGTSVISMLTEYHQLQAEALSQAASVALINQLRKGTP
;
A
#
# COMPACT_ATOMS: atom_id res chain seq x y z
N MET A 1 -21.27 8.03 -32.78
CA MET A 1 -21.06 8.15 -31.33
C MET A 1 -19.94 7.22 -30.89
N SER A 2 -19.01 7.74 -30.11
CA SER A 2 -17.88 6.96 -29.59
C SER A 2 -18.37 5.90 -28.59
N ALA A 3 -17.66 4.78 -28.46
CA ALA A 3 -17.95 3.74 -27.46
C ALA A 3 -17.89 4.28 -26.00
N VAL A 4 -17.20 5.40 -25.78
CA VAL A 4 -17.14 6.10 -24.49
C VAL A 4 -18.42 6.93 -24.27
N GLU A 5 -18.93 7.62 -25.30
CA GLU A 5 -20.18 8.40 -25.21
C GLU A 5 -21.40 7.52 -24.97
N THR A 6 -21.36 6.30 -25.45
CA THR A 6 -22.43 5.30 -25.25
C THR A 6 -22.27 4.47 -23.98
N GLY A 7 -21.25 4.73 -23.13
CA GLY A 7 -20.98 3.98 -21.91
C GLY A 7 -20.46 2.55 -22.13
N ARG A 8 -20.19 2.15 -23.39
CA ARG A 8 -19.69 0.80 -23.71
C ARG A 8 -18.20 0.61 -23.40
N LYS A 9 -17.44 1.69 -23.23
CA LYS A 9 -16.05 1.70 -22.78
C LYS A 9 -15.84 2.81 -21.78
N SER A 10 -15.10 2.49 -20.71
CA SER A 10 -14.68 3.50 -19.74
C SER A 10 -13.71 4.50 -20.39
N PRO A 11 -13.75 5.79 -20.02
CA PRO A 11 -12.79 6.77 -20.49
C PRO A 11 -11.38 6.40 -20.00
N THR A 12 -10.36 6.76 -20.77
CA THR A 12 -8.95 6.59 -20.38
C THR A 12 -8.36 7.92 -19.92
N LEU A 13 -7.34 7.90 -19.06
CA LEU A 13 -6.62 9.10 -18.64
C LEU A 13 -6.12 9.93 -19.85
N ARG A 14 -5.59 9.25 -20.87
CA ARG A 14 -5.11 9.89 -22.11
C ARG A 14 -6.24 10.63 -22.84
N LEU A 15 -7.43 10.02 -22.90
CA LEU A 15 -8.61 10.66 -23.50
C LEU A 15 -9.05 11.85 -22.67
N SER A 16 -9.15 11.70 -21.35
CA SER A 16 -9.57 12.76 -20.43
C SER A 16 -8.64 13.97 -20.49
N ARG A 17 -7.32 13.77 -20.46
CA ARG A 17 -6.32 14.84 -20.66
C ARG A 17 -6.43 15.50 -22.04
N ARG A 18 -6.73 14.73 -23.09
CA ARG A 18 -6.97 15.29 -24.43
C ARG A 18 -8.21 16.14 -24.49
N LEU A 19 -9.29 15.72 -23.83
CA LEU A 19 -10.53 16.49 -23.73
C LEU A 19 -10.30 17.80 -22.97
N ASP A 20 -9.61 17.77 -21.82
CA ASP A 20 -9.27 18.99 -21.07
C ASP A 20 -8.50 19.98 -21.95
N ARG A 21 -7.55 19.50 -22.75
CA ARG A 21 -6.77 20.33 -23.67
C ARG A 21 -7.64 20.90 -24.82
N VAL A 22 -8.51 20.08 -25.40
CA VAL A 22 -9.38 20.49 -26.52
C VAL A 22 -10.41 21.51 -26.06
N PHE A 23 -10.96 21.34 -24.84
CA PHE A 23 -11.98 22.23 -24.31
C PHE A 23 -11.41 23.40 -23.49
N GLY A 24 -10.08 23.51 -23.36
CA GLY A 24 -9.42 24.59 -22.61
C GLY A 24 -9.77 24.63 -21.12
N ILE A 25 -10.10 23.47 -20.54
CA ILE A 25 -10.51 23.37 -19.15
C ILE A 25 -9.25 23.34 -18.28
N SER A 26 -9.05 24.42 -17.49
CA SER A 26 -7.96 24.49 -16.51
C SER A 26 -8.35 23.82 -15.20
N GLU A 27 -7.36 23.41 -14.39
CA GLU A 27 -7.48 22.60 -13.16
C GLU A 27 -8.45 23.09 -12.06
N ARG A 28 -9.10 24.24 -12.23
CA ARG A 28 -9.90 24.91 -11.17
C ARG A 28 -11.37 24.50 -11.08
N GLY A 29 -11.86 23.57 -11.86
CA GLY A 29 -13.26 23.12 -11.71
C GLY A 29 -13.73 22.21 -12.82
N GLY A 30 -13.89 20.92 -12.55
CA GLY A 30 -14.62 20.01 -13.42
C GLY A 30 -13.86 19.49 -14.63
N SER A 31 -12.53 19.31 -14.55
CA SER A 31 -11.76 18.74 -15.64
C SER A 31 -12.13 17.27 -15.89
N PHE A 32 -12.09 16.84 -17.16
CA PHE A 32 -12.30 15.44 -17.54
C PHE A 32 -11.26 14.51 -16.91
N GLU A 33 -10.03 14.99 -16.69
CA GLU A 33 -9.02 14.25 -15.94
C GLU A 33 -9.45 14.04 -14.50
N ARG A 34 -10.00 15.06 -13.84
CA ARG A 34 -10.53 14.95 -12.47
C ARG A 34 -11.72 14.00 -12.43
N MET A 35 -12.69 14.15 -13.33
CA MET A 35 -13.84 13.23 -13.43
C MET A 35 -13.39 11.79 -13.72
N TRP A 36 -12.36 11.61 -14.54
CA TRP A 36 -11.77 10.29 -14.77
C TRP A 36 -11.12 9.74 -13.49
N ARG A 37 -10.38 10.55 -12.74
CA ARG A 37 -9.84 10.16 -11.44
C ARG A 37 -10.96 9.79 -10.49
N ASP A 38 -12.01 10.58 -10.39
CA ASP A 38 -13.17 10.33 -9.53
C ASP A 38 -13.90 9.02 -9.91
N LEU A 39 -14.07 8.75 -11.21
CA LEU A 39 -14.60 7.47 -11.71
C LEU A 39 -13.68 6.28 -11.39
N LYS A 40 -12.37 6.49 -11.40
CA LYS A 40 -11.37 5.48 -11.01
C LYS A 40 -11.26 5.35 -9.50
N GLN A 41 -11.46 6.40 -8.75
CA GLN A 41 -11.47 6.42 -7.28
C GLN A 41 -12.60 5.58 -6.68
N GLY A 42 -13.68 5.30 -7.40
CA GLY A 42 -14.71 4.35 -6.98
C GLY A 42 -14.18 2.92 -6.72
N SER A 43 -12.94 2.61 -7.14
CA SER A 43 -12.23 1.36 -6.81
C SER A 43 -11.20 1.51 -5.68
N LEU A 44 -10.89 2.72 -5.24
CA LEU A 44 -9.95 3.04 -4.18
C LEU A 44 -10.69 3.71 -3.02
N LEU A 45 -10.23 3.48 -1.80
CA LEU A 45 -10.78 4.13 -0.61
C LEU A 45 -10.60 5.66 -0.69
N GLU A 46 -11.56 6.40 -0.16
CA GLU A 46 -11.46 7.84 -0.02
C GLU A 46 -10.18 8.21 0.77
N GLY A 47 -9.47 9.26 0.34
CA GLY A 47 -8.19 9.65 0.93
C GLY A 47 -6.96 8.88 0.43
N PHE A 48 -7.12 7.67 -0.14
CA PHE A 48 -5.98 6.88 -0.61
C PHE A 48 -5.20 7.54 -1.77
N PRO A 49 -5.82 8.14 -2.80
CA PRO A 49 -5.07 8.84 -3.84
C PRO A 49 -4.24 10.01 -3.33
N GLU A 50 -4.76 10.72 -2.32
CA GLU A 50 -4.03 11.81 -1.68
C GLU A 50 -2.83 11.28 -0.89
N TYR A 51 -3.02 10.19 -0.12
CA TYR A 51 -1.96 9.47 0.56
C TYR A 51 -0.83 9.07 -0.41
N VAL A 52 -1.16 8.48 -1.57
CA VAL A 52 -0.16 8.08 -2.58
C VAL A 52 0.63 9.29 -3.11
N GLY A 53 0.00 10.46 -3.25
CA GLY A 53 0.68 11.70 -3.60
C GLY A 53 1.72 12.13 -2.55
N TYR A 54 1.48 11.87 -1.27
CA TYR A 54 2.46 12.09 -0.20
C TYR A 54 3.51 10.97 -0.14
N GLU A 55 3.12 9.71 -0.28
CA GLU A 55 4.02 8.55 -0.33
C GLU A 55 5.13 8.73 -1.36
N ALA A 56 4.78 9.19 -2.56
CA ALA A 56 5.74 9.43 -3.65
C ALA A 56 6.80 10.48 -3.31
N ARG A 57 6.55 11.39 -2.36
CA ARG A 57 7.45 12.47 -1.95
C ARG A 57 8.09 12.25 -0.59
N ALA A 58 7.64 11.27 0.17
CA ALA A 58 8.10 10.99 1.52
C ALA A 58 9.61 10.71 1.54
N VAL A 59 10.31 11.21 2.54
CA VAL A 59 11.73 10.88 2.81
C VAL A 59 11.84 9.70 3.75
N GLU A 60 10.76 9.41 4.48
CA GLU A 60 10.67 8.25 5.35
C GLU A 60 9.23 7.71 5.34
N ILE A 61 9.10 6.39 5.29
CA ILE A 61 7.84 5.66 5.26
C ILE A 61 7.87 4.62 6.38
N ARG A 62 6.89 4.64 7.26
CA ARG A 62 6.64 3.61 8.26
C ARG A 62 5.34 2.92 7.95
N LEU A 63 5.37 1.60 7.89
CA LEU A 63 4.20 0.77 7.59
C LEU A 63 3.96 -0.22 8.73
N TYR A 64 2.72 -0.27 9.21
CA TYR A 64 2.22 -1.40 9.97
C TYR A 64 1.06 -2.06 9.24
N ASN A 65 1.13 -3.36 9.06
CA ASN A 65 0.05 -4.14 8.42
C ASN A 65 -0.27 -5.40 9.22
N ILE A 66 -1.52 -5.82 9.11
CA ILE A 66 -2.07 -7.04 9.72
C ILE A 66 -2.80 -7.88 8.67
N GLY A 67 -2.59 -9.19 8.69
CA GLY A 67 -3.28 -10.16 7.85
C GLY A 67 -2.88 -10.21 6.39
N ILE A 68 -2.38 -9.09 5.82
CA ILE A 68 -1.94 -8.98 4.43
C ILE A 68 -0.61 -8.22 4.39
N ILE A 69 0.31 -8.68 3.56
CA ILE A 69 1.59 -8.00 3.35
C ILE A 69 1.36 -6.59 2.78
N PRO A 70 2.08 -5.56 3.27
CA PRO A 70 1.97 -4.20 2.76
C PRO A 70 2.11 -4.13 1.24
N GLY A 71 1.29 -3.33 0.57
CA GLY A 71 1.27 -3.23 -0.89
C GLY A 71 2.64 -2.97 -1.51
N LEU A 72 3.44 -2.09 -0.91
CA LEU A 72 4.78 -1.76 -1.39
C LEU A 72 5.75 -2.98 -1.41
N LEU A 73 5.49 -4.01 -0.61
CA LEU A 73 6.30 -5.21 -0.50
C LEU A 73 5.71 -6.42 -1.24
N GLN A 74 4.50 -6.29 -1.81
CA GLN A 74 3.86 -7.41 -2.49
C GLN A 74 4.59 -7.81 -3.77
N ALA A 75 4.78 -9.11 -3.96
CA ALA A 75 5.18 -9.67 -5.25
C ALA A 75 4.02 -9.54 -6.27
N PRO A 76 4.30 -9.42 -7.58
CA PRO A 76 3.23 -9.29 -8.59
C PRO A 76 2.17 -10.39 -8.53
N GLU A 77 2.59 -11.63 -8.31
CA GLU A 77 1.69 -12.78 -8.22
C GLU A 77 0.81 -12.74 -6.97
N TYR A 78 1.36 -12.26 -5.83
CA TYR A 78 0.61 -12.08 -4.61
C TYR A 78 -0.48 -11.01 -4.78
N ALA A 79 -0.11 -9.85 -5.33
CA ALA A 79 -1.04 -8.76 -5.62
C ALA A 79 -2.14 -9.20 -6.61
N LYS A 80 -1.78 -9.97 -7.65
CA LYS A 80 -2.72 -10.52 -8.61
C LYS A 80 -3.74 -11.43 -7.96
N VAL A 81 -3.32 -12.35 -7.09
CA VAL A 81 -4.22 -13.26 -6.36
C VAL A 81 -5.22 -12.49 -5.49
N LEU A 82 -4.77 -11.42 -4.81
CA LEU A 82 -5.68 -10.57 -4.02
C LEU A 82 -6.71 -9.87 -4.90
N ALA A 83 -6.29 -9.31 -6.04
CA ALA A 83 -7.19 -8.65 -6.98
C ALA A 83 -8.21 -9.65 -7.58
N GLU A 84 -7.76 -10.81 -8.04
CA GLU A 84 -8.63 -11.87 -8.55
C GLU A 84 -9.62 -12.38 -7.49
N SER A 85 -9.19 -12.45 -6.23
CA SER A 85 -10.08 -12.82 -5.13
C SER A 85 -11.18 -11.77 -4.90
N ALA A 86 -10.86 -10.47 -5.01
CA ALA A 86 -11.84 -9.40 -4.94
C ALA A 86 -12.84 -9.43 -6.12
N VAL A 87 -12.35 -9.74 -7.33
CA VAL A 87 -13.21 -9.95 -8.52
C VAL A 87 -14.15 -11.13 -8.31
N ARG A 88 -13.65 -12.28 -7.84
CA ARG A 88 -14.49 -13.47 -7.57
C ARG A 88 -15.56 -13.23 -6.53
N ARG A 89 -15.32 -12.35 -5.54
CA ARG A 89 -16.34 -11.96 -4.55
C ARG A 89 -17.32 -10.91 -5.08
N GLY A 90 -17.15 -10.42 -6.31
CA GLY A 90 -17.97 -9.35 -6.88
C GLY A 90 -17.73 -7.98 -6.25
N SER A 91 -16.63 -7.81 -5.48
CA SER A 91 -16.30 -6.53 -4.84
C SER A 91 -15.78 -5.50 -5.84
N ILE A 92 -15.16 -5.96 -6.92
CA ILE A 92 -14.63 -5.13 -8.02
C ILE A 92 -14.79 -5.87 -9.35
N THR A 93 -14.74 -5.12 -10.46
CA THR A 93 -14.73 -5.70 -11.81
C THR A 93 -13.34 -6.26 -12.16
N ALA A 94 -13.24 -7.11 -13.19
CA ALA A 94 -11.97 -7.63 -13.69
C ALA A 94 -11.03 -6.49 -14.19
N GLU A 95 -11.59 -5.44 -14.82
CA GLU A 95 -10.85 -4.26 -15.24
C GLU A 95 -10.26 -3.52 -14.03
N GLN A 96 -11.08 -3.27 -13.01
CA GLN A 96 -10.63 -2.66 -11.76
C GLN A 96 -9.55 -3.49 -11.04
N GLY A 97 -9.67 -4.83 -11.09
CA GLY A 97 -8.64 -5.73 -10.55
C GLY A 97 -7.29 -5.56 -11.26
N SER A 98 -7.29 -5.50 -12.59
CA SER A 98 -6.08 -5.28 -13.40
C SER A 98 -5.47 -3.90 -13.12
N GLU A 99 -6.29 -2.86 -13.02
CA GLU A 99 -5.86 -1.50 -12.71
C GLU A 99 -5.22 -1.39 -11.32
N ARG A 100 -5.77 -2.08 -10.31
CA ARG A 100 -5.17 -2.12 -8.96
C ARG A 100 -3.77 -2.72 -8.97
N VAL A 101 -3.57 -3.82 -9.72
CA VAL A 101 -2.25 -4.45 -9.84
C VAL A 101 -1.27 -3.53 -10.55
N GLN A 102 -1.67 -2.88 -11.64
CA GLN A 102 -0.84 -1.92 -12.36
C GLN A 102 -0.50 -0.71 -11.49
N PHE A 103 -1.48 -0.13 -10.81
CA PHE A 103 -1.27 1.01 -9.93
C PHE A 103 -0.31 0.69 -8.78
N LEU A 104 -0.39 -0.52 -8.22
CA LEU A 104 0.55 -0.98 -7.22
C LEU A 104 1.99 -1.07 -7.77
N ALA A 105 2.16 -1.60 -8.97
CA ALA A 105 3.46 -1.65 -9.63
C ALA A 105 4.05 -0.24 -9.87
N GLU A 106 3.22 0.73 -10.27
CA GLU A 106 3.62 2.13 -10.43
C GLU A 106 4.06 2.75 -9.09
N ARG A 107 3.35 2.49 -7.99
CA ARG A 107 3.73 2.93 -6.64
C ARG A 107 5.08 2.33 -6.21
N GLN A 108 5.28 1.03 -6.44
CA GLN A 108 6.55 0.36 -6.12
C GLN A 108 7.70 0.93 -6.93
N ALA A 109 7.50 1.22 -8.22
CA ALA A 109 8.51 1.84 -9.09
C ALA A 109 8.86 3.27 -8.64
N ALA A 110 7.91 4.03 -8.12
CA ALA A 110 8.14 5.39 -7.63
C ALA A 110 9.09 5.44 -6.41
N LEU A 111 9.27 4.33 -5.68
CA LEU A 111 10.24 4.23 -4.58
C LEU A 111 11.68 3.95 -5.05
N ALA A 112 11.86 3.42 -6.26
CA ALA A 112 13.17 3.13 -6.87
C ALA A 112 13.76 4.37 -7.55
N ARG A 113 13.84 5.49 -6.83
CA ARG A 113 14.37 6.77 -7.29
C ARG A 113 15.80 6.97 -6.79
N ASP A 114 16.53 7.97 -7.37
CA ASP A 114 17.95 8.28 -7.02
C ASP A 114 18.17 8.49 -5.50
N ARG A 115 17.18 9.05 -4.81
CA ARG A 115 17.17 9.19 -3.34
C ARG A 115 15.95 8.47 -2.79
N PRO A 116 16.03 7.14 -2.60
CA PRO A 116 14.91 6.38 -2.08
C PRO A 116 14.62 6.77 -0.62
N PRO A 117 13.35 6.71 -0.19
CA PRO A 117 13.01 6.97 1.20
C PRO A 117 13.62 5.90 2.12
N MET A 118 13.82 6.23 3.38
CA MET A 118 14.01 5.22 4.43
C MET A 118 12.65 4.52 4.68
N VAL A 119 12.61 3.19 4.64
CA VAL A 119 11.35 2.43 4.79
C VAL A 119 11.43 1.50 5.99
N PHE A 120 10.61 1.76 6.99
CA PHE A 120 10.43 0.90 8.15
C PHE A 120 9.13 0.12 7.99
N VAL A 121 9.20 -1.18 8.10
CA VAL A 121 8.03 -2.06 8.01
C VAL A 121 7.96 -2.93 9.24
N THR A 122 6.89 -2.80 9.99
CA THR A 122 6.52 -3.74 11.04
C THR A 122 5.28 -4.48 10.58
N MET A 123 5.33 -5.78 10.47
CA MET A 123 4.20 -6.62 10.06
C MET A 123 3.78 -7.53 11.20
N ASP A 124 2.48 -7.62 11.44
CA ASP A 124 1.93 -8.70 12.26
C ASP A 124 2.28 -10.06 11.64
N GLU A 125 2.58 -11.04 12.46
CA GLU A 125 2.99 -12.38 12.03
C GLU A 125 1.96 -13.04 11.11
N SER A 126 0.67 -12.70 11.24
CA SER A 126 -0.39 -13.17 10.34
C SER A 126 -0.16 -12.81 8.89
N CYS A 127 0.58 -11.73 8.58
CA CYS A 127 0.91 -11.34 7.21
C CYS A 127 1.73 -12.41 6.48
N ILE A 128 2.66 -13.04 7.17
CA ILE A 128 3.58 -14.03 6.61
C ILE A 128 3.10 -15.48 6.77
N ARG A 129 2.18 -15.74 7.68
CA ARG A 129 1.61 -17.09 7.89
C ARG A 129 0.34 -17.36 7.08
N ARG A 130 -0.39 -16.34 6.66
CA ARG A 130 -1.61 -16.52 5.85
C ARG A 130 -1.28 -17.02 4.45
N PRO A 131 -1.78 -18.20 4.01
CA PRO A 131 -1.40 -18.81 2.74
C PRO A 131 -2.14 -18.17 1.55
N ILE A 132 -1.70 -16.99 1.12
CA ILE A 132 -2.27 -16.28 -0.03
C ILE A 132 -1.73 -16.88 -1.33
N GLY A 133 -2.61 -17.36 -2.20
CA GLY A 133 -2.26 -17.91 -3.52
C GLY A 133 -1.53 -19.25 -3.49
N GLY A 134 -1.47 -19.90 -2.33
CA GLY A 134 -0.82 -21.18 -2.15
C GLY A 134 0.71 -21.14 -2.05
N PRO A 135 1.38 -22.31 -1.89
CA PRO A 135 2.80 -22.39 -1.53
C PRO A 135 3.74 -21.70 -2.52
N ALA A 136 3.48 -21.81 -3.82
CA ALA A 136 4.34 -21.23 -4.85
C ALA A 136 4.32 -19.69 -4.84
N VAL A 137 3.16 -19.06 -4.61
CA VAL A 137 3.02 -17.60 -4.51
C VAL A 137 3.64 -17.13 -3.21
N MET A 138 3.37 -17.80 -2.09
CA MET A 138 3.95 -17.44 -0.80
C MET A 138 5.47 -17.56 -0.81
N LYS A 139 6.04 -18.61 -1.41
CA LYS A 139 7.50 -18.74 -1.53
C LYS A 139 8.12 -17.51 -2.20
N ARG A 140 7.60 -17.08 -3.36
CA ARG A 140 8.10 -15.88 -4.07
C ARG A 140 7.90 -14.60 -3.24
N GLN A 141 6.77 -14.52 -2.55
CA GLN A 141 6.49 -13.38 -1.68
C GLN A 141 7.48 -13.31 -0.50
N LEU A 142 7.77 -14.41 0.15
CA LEU A 142 8.74 -14.45 1.25
C LEU A 142 10.18 -14.17 0.75
N GLU A 143 10.55 -14.67 -0.43
CA GLU A 143 11.83 -14.31 -1.09
C GLU A 143 11.93 -12.80 -1.35
N ARG A 144 10.85 -12.15 -1.80
CA ARG A 144 10.82 -10.70 -1.98
C ARG A 144 10.99 -9.95 -0.66
N LEU A 145 10.41 -10.41 0.44
CA LEU A 145 10.60 -9.79 1.77
C LEU A 145 12.05 -9.88 2.23
N ILE A 146 12.72 -11.03 2.01
CA ILE A 146 14.12 -11.21 2.34
C ILE A 146 14.98 -10.24 1.52
N ALA A 147 14.79 -10.18 0.22
CA ALA A 147 15.51 -9.23 -0.64
C ALA A 147 15.25 -7.77 -0.26
N PHE A 148 14.03 -7.42 0.17
CA PHE A 148 13.73 -6.10 0.69
C PHE A 148 14.52 -5.78 1.95
N ALA A 149 14.66 -6.72 2.89
CA ALA A 149 15.41 -6.54 4.12
C ALA A 149 16.94 -6.38 3.91
N GLU A 150 17.47 -6.72 2.74
CA GLU A 150 18.88 -6.56 2.37
C GLU A 150 19.19 -5.14 1.84
N LEU A 151 18.18 -4.33 1.51
CA LEU A 151 18.38 -2.97 1.01
C LEU A 151 18.87 -2.05 2.14
N PRO A 152 19.82 -1.12 1.86
CA PRO A 152 20.43 -0.28 2.89
C PRO A 152 19.50 0.75 3.52
N ASN A 153 18.40 1.06 2.84
CA ASN A 153 17.41 2.04 3.27
C ASN A 153 16.12 1.39 3.82
N THR A 154 16.19 0.15 4.31
CA THR A 154 15.00 -0.57 4.79
C THR A 154 15.23 -1.22 6.15
N VAL A 155 14.16 -1.29 6.93
CA VAL A 155 14.09 -2.07 8.16
C VAL A 155 12.81 -2.92 8.10
N LEU A 156 12.95 -4.24 8.22
CA LEU A 156 11.84 -5.18 8.22
C LEU A 156 11.75 -5.91 9.55
N GLN A 157 10.64 -5.75 10.23
CA GLN A 157 10.37 -6.41 11.51
C GLN A 157 9.03 -7.15 11.48
N VAL A 158 8.95 -8.25 12.19
CA VAL A 158 7.71 -9.01 12.44
C VAL A 158 7.31 -8.83 13.88
N ALA A 159 6.09 -8.39 14.12
CA ALA A 159 5.44 -8.40 15.41
C ALA A 159 4.86 -9.80 15.63
N PRO A 160 5.48 -10.64 16.48
CA PRO A 160 5.07 -12.03 16.66
C PRO A 160 3.75 -12.13 17.43
N PHE A 161 3.04 -13.24 17.31
CA PHE A 161 1.77 -13.46 18.04
C PHE A 161 1.93 -13.38 19.56
N GLU A 162 3.12 -13.68 20.07
CA GLU A 162 3.44 -13.67 21.50
C GLU A 162 3.39 -12.28 22.14
N ILE A 163 3.40 -11.19 21.36
CA ILE A 163 3.22 -9.86 21.96
C ILE A 163 1.80 -9.66 22.53
N GLY A 164 0.82 -10.41 22.02
CA GLY A 164 -0.54 -10.41 22.56
C GLY A 164 -1.16 -9.01 22.59
N GLU A 165 -1.65 -8.61 23.77
CA GLU A 165 -2.29 -7.31 24.02
C GLU A 165 -1.33 -6.11 23.96
N ARG A 166 -0.01 -6.33 23.88
CA ARG A 166 0.98 -5.25 23.71
C ARG A 166 1.06 -4.74 22.27
N ARG A 167 0.30 -5.34 21.36
CA ARG A 167 0.12 -4.81 20.02
C ARG A 167 -0.66 -3.49 20.08
N THR A 168 -0.04 -2.41 19.64
CA THR A 168 -0.58 -1.05 19.78
C THR A 168 -1.63 -0.68 18.74
N PHE A 169 -1.68 -1.38 17.58
CA PHE A 169 -2.63 -1.08 16.51
C PHE A 169 -3.51 -2.28 16.15
N ASP A 170 -4.81 -2.05 16.03
CA ASP A 170 -5.79 -3.03 15.55
C ASP A 170 -6.01 -2.96 14.03
N LEU A 171 -5.60 -1.88 13.39
CA LEU A 171 -5.75 -1.62 11.95
C LEU A 171 -4.39 -1.27 11.31
N PRO A 172 -4.26 -1.45 9.99
CA PRO A 172 -3.07 -0.98 9.27
C PRO A 172 -2.88 0.53 9.41
N VAL A 173 -1.63 0.94 9.63
CA VAL A 173 -1.25 2.34 9.75
C VAL A 173 -0.01 2.62 8.89
N ASN A 174 -0.05 3.70 8.13
CA ASN A 174 1.07 4.21 7.37
C ASN A 174 1.45 5.61 7.90
N ILE A 175 2.72 5.83 8.20
CA ILE A 175 3.22 7.12 8.68
C ILE A 175 4.29 7.60 7.71
N LEU A 176 4.10 8.80 7.18
CA LEU A 176 4.99 9.43 6.20
C LEU A 176 5.68 10.64 6.82
N THR A 177 7.00 10.73 6.68
CA THR A 177 7.74 11.96 6.95
C THR A 177 8.07 12.62 5.61
N LEU A 178 7.68 13.87 5.43
CA LEU A 178 7.91 14.65 4.22
C LEU A 178 9.25 15.42 4.27
N PRO A 179 9.73 15.97 3.14
CA PRO A 179 10.99 16.73 3.09
C PRO A 179 11.04 17.93 4.03
N ASP A 180 9.90 18.56 4.30
CA ASP A 180 9.76 19.70 5.24
C ASP A 180 9.67 19.25 6.70
N ARG A 181 9.85 17.95 6.98
CA ARG A 181 9.73 17.32 8.30
C ARG A 181 8.32 17.21 8.85
N SER A 182 7.30 17.61 8.11
CA SER A 182 5.92 17.32 8.48
C SER A 182 5.66 15.81 8.44
N VAL A 183 4.81 15.36 9.34
CA VAL A 183 4.42 13.94 9.46
C VAL A 183 2.93 13.80 9.14
N ILE A 184 2.60 12.80 8.36
CA ILE A 184 1.23 12.47 7.96
C ILE A 184 0.99 11.00 8.31
N CYS A 185 -0.13 10.73 8.96
CA CYS A 185 -0.60 9.36 9.21
C CYS A 185 -1.77 9.03 8.29
N TYR A 186 -1.79 7.80 7.80
CA TYR A 186 -2.90 7.27 7.03
C TYR A 186 -3.32 5.92 7.61
N ALA A 187 -4.59 5.80 7.94
CA ALA A 187 -5.20 4.57 8.42
C ALA A 187 -6.40 4.19 7.56
N GLU A 188 -6.60 2.91 7.33
CA GLU A 188 -7.72 2.39 6.55
C GLU A 188 -8.70 1.63 7.44
N SER A 189 -9.99 1.97 7.30
CA SER A 189 -11.09 1.10 7.67
C SER A 189 -11.57 0.32 6.43
N GLN A 190 -12.57 -0.55 6.59
CA GLN A 190 -13.15 -1.25 5.44
C GLN A 190 -13.88 -0.31 4.45
N ALA A 191 -14.30 0.86 4.90
CA ALA A 191 -15.12 1.79 4.12
C ALA A 191 -14.38 3.06 3.69
N GLN A 192 -13.40 3.51 4.45
CA GLN A 192 -12.74 4.80 4.24
C GLN A 192 -11.27 4.76 4.62
N GLY A 193 -10.45 5.53 3.89
CA GLY A 193 -9.11 5.89 4.31
C GLY A 193 -9.14 7.26 4.99
N HIS A 194 -8.44 7.40 6.10
CA HIS A 194 -8.34 8.63 6.87
C HIS A 194 -6.90 9.15 6.88
N LEU A 195 -6.75 10.40 6.46
CA LEU A 195 -5.48 11.13 6.51
C LEU A 195 -5.47 12.05 7.72
N GLU A 196 -4.56 11.80 8.66
CA GLU A 196 -4.37 12.60 9.86
C GLU A 196 -3.13 13.49 9.73
N ARG A 197 -3.28 14.76 10.06
CA ARG A 197 -2.22 15.79 9.98
C ARG A 197 -2.11 16.61 11.25
N GLU A 198 -3.03 16.44 12.19
CA GLU A 198 -3.00 17.18 13.44
C GLU A 198 -1.88 16.69 14.36
N GLY A 199 -1.03 17.60 14.81
CA GLY A 199 0.19 17.31 15.53
C GLY A 199 0.02 16.35 16.71
N THR A 200 -1.04 16.48 17.51
CA THR A 200 -1.28 15.63 18.69
C THR A 200 -1.59 14.18 18.30
N SER A 201 -2.51 13.96 17.37
CA SER A 201 -2.87 12.61 16.90
C SER A 201 -1.71 11.93 16.20
N VAL A 202 -0.97 12.66 15.36
CA VAL A 202 0.21 12.17 14.65
C VAL A 202 1.32 11.75 15.61
N ILE A 203 1.58 12.55 16.68
CA ILE A 203 2.58 12.23 17.70
C ILE A 203 2.19 10.96 18.46
N SER A 204 0.91 10.79 18.81
CA SER A 204 0.40 9.58 19.45
C SER A 204 0.66 8.34 18.58
N MET A 205 0.24 8.37 17.30
CA MET A 205 0.44 7.27 16.36
C MET A 205 1.93 6.95 16.16
N LEU A 206 2.80 7.95 16.12
CA LEU A 206 4.24 7.74 15.99
C LEU A 206 4.81 7.09 17.25
N THR A 207 4.35 7.49 18.42
CA THR A 207 4.75 6.88 19.71
C THR A 207 4.30 5.42 19.78
N GLU A 208 3.06 5.14 19.42
CA GLU A 208 2.52 3.77 19.36
C GLU A 208 3.29 2.89 18.36
N TYR A 209 3.68 3.46 17.21
CA TYR A 209 4.52 2.75 16.24
C TYR A 209 5.88 2.38 16.82
N HIS A 210 6.54 3.29 17.56
CA HIS A 210 7.82 3.00 18.23
C HIS A 210 7.66 1.95 19.33
N GLN A 211 6.57 1.98 20.10
CA GLN A 211 6.26 0.94 21.09
C GLN A 211 6.10 -0.42 20.44
N LEU A 212 5.35 -0.49 19.33
CA LEU A 212 5.22 -1.71 18.55
C LEU A 212 6.56 -2.24 18.03
N GLN A 213 7.42 -1.35 17.52
CA GLN A 213 8.76 -1.72 17.04
C GLN A 213 9.64 -2.30 18.17
N ALA A 214 9.50 -1.79 19.40
CA ALA A 214 10.26 -2.29 20.56
C ALA A 214 9.82 -3.71 20.96
N GLU A 215 8.56 -4.08 20.72
CA GLU A 215 8.02 -5.42 20.97
C GLU A 215 8.25 -6.39 19.81
N ALA A 216 8.53 -5.87 18.61
CA ALA A 216 8.74 -6.67 17.41
C ALA A 216 10.11 -7.39 17.43
N LEU A 217 10.22 -8.45 16.67
CA LEU A 217 11.48 -9.13 16.43
C LEU A 217 12.49 -8.17 15.80
N SER A 218 13.77 -8.33 16.13
CA SER A 218 14.82 -7.65 15.37
C SER A 218 14.76 -8.02 13.88
N GLN A 219 15.34 -7.20 13.00
CA GLN A 219 15.41 -7.51 11.57
C GLN A 219 16.01 -8.90 11.30
N ALA A 220 17.11 -9.24 11.99
CA ALA A 220 17.76 -10.55 11.82
C ALA A 220 16.83 -11.70 12.23
N ALA A 221 16.14 -11.59 13.37
CA ALA A 221 15.19 -12.60 13.82
C ALA A 221 13.95 -12.69 12.91
N SER A 222 13.48 -11.56 12.38
CA SER A 222 12.37 -11.50 11.42
C SER A 222 12.73 -12.21 10.11
N VAL A 223 13.91 -11.95 9.57
CA VAL A 223 14.42 -12.63 8.36
C VAL A 223 14.61 -14.13 8.62
N ALA A 224 15.09 -14.52 9.80
CA ALA A 224 15.20 -15.93 10.17
C ALA A 224 13.84 -16.63 10.19
N LEU A 225 12.81 -16.02 10.80
CA LEU A 225 11.45 -16.53 10.81
C LEU A 225 10.87 -16.66 9.38
N ILE A 226 11.03 -15.62 8.55
CA ILE A 226 10.60 -15.65 7.15
C ILE A 226 11.27 -16.76 6.36
N ASN A 227 12.58 -16.99 6.59
CA ASN A 227 13.32 -18.09 5.97
C ASN A 227 12.84 -19.47 6.42
N GLN A 228 12.47 -19.65 7.69
CA GLN A 228 11.88 -20.90 8.19
C GLN A 228 10.56 -21.18 7.47
N LEU A 229 9.66 -20.22 7.41
CA LEU A 229 8.37 -20.35 6.71
C LEU A 229 8.56 -20.64 5.21
N ARG A 230 9.52 -19.97 4.56
CA ARG A 230 9.84 -20.19 3.15
C ARG A 230 10.30 -21.63 2.86
N LYS A 231 11.01 -22.25 3.80
CA LYS A 231 11.47 -23.63 3.70
C LYS A 231 10.37 -24.66 4.04
N GLY A 232 9.22 -24.22 4.50
CA GLY A 232 8.13 -25.09 4.96
C GLY A 232 8.37 -25.69 6.34
N THR A 233 9.26 -25.12 7.13
CA THR A 233 9.46 -25.49 8.52
C THR A 233 8.46 -24.72 9.38
N PRO A 234 7.59 -25.39 10.15
CA PRO A 234 6.56 -24.76 11.00
C PRO A 234 7.17 -23.85 12.08
#